data_25397e4f466ac4161e059f67c39a7355
#
_entry.id   25397e4f466ac4161e059f67c39a7355
#
_cell.length_a   1.000
_cell.length_b   1.000
_cell.length_c   1.000
_cell.angle_alpha   90.00
_cell.angle_beta   90.00
_cell.angle_gamma   90.00
#
_symmetry.space_group_name_H-M   'P 1'
#
loop_
_entity.id
_entity.type
_entity.pdbx_description
1 polymer ?
#
loop_
_entity_poly.entity_id
_entity_poly.type
_entity_poly.pdbx_seq_one_letter_code
_entity_poly.pdbx_strand_id
1 'polypeptide(L)'
;MPLTHTRELFAKALKGRYALGAFNVNNMELLQAIIEACEEEKAPVMLQISKGARQYANPVYLKRLIEAAVSLSTIPLAVHLDHGDSFELCKECIDEGFTSVMIDASHEPFEKNVEITKKVVEYAHKHNCVVESELGHLVGAQFDEGEEGGAHSTSGHYTEPDEAVKFVQETGCDSLAVAIGNSHGAYKFKGSQHLDLERLKLIKKALMDAGLGDYPLVLHGASSVPKDLAEEINKYGGKLGTDTAGVPEADIEVARRTGCT
;
A
#
# COMPACT_ATOMS: atom_id res chain seq x y z
N MET A 1 16.07 1.20 -17.75
CA MET A 1 14.83 0.42 -17.79
C MET A 1 13.89 1.02 -16.76
N PRO A 2 12.60 1.20 -17.03
CA PRO A 2 11.67 1.83 -16.09
C PRO A 2 11.38 0.97 -14.85
N LEU A 3 11.48 -0.36 -14.93
CA LEU A 3 11.24 -1.25 -13.79
C LEU A 3 12.35 -1.10 -12.73
N THR A 4 11.97 -0.72 -11.51
CA THR A 4 12.86 -0.44 -10.39
C THR A 4 12.32 -1.00 -9.08
N HIS A 5 13.09 -0.89 -8.01
CA HIS A 5 12.68 -1.33 -6.67
C HIS A 5 12.05 -0.18 -5.89
N THR A 6 11.06 -0.50 -5.06
CA THR A 6 10.42 0.47 -4.16
C THR A 6 11.45 1.14 -3.23
N ARG A 7 12.50 0.44 -2.81
CA ARG A 7 13.58 1.02 -1.98
C ARG A 7 14.18 2.28 -2.60
N GLU A 8 14.45 2.28 -3.91
CA GLU A 8 15.00 3.45 -4.59
C GLU A 8 13.97 4.58 -4.71
N LEU A 9 12.70 4.22 -4.94
CA LEU A 9 11.61 5.16 -5.05
C LEU A 9 11.33 5.83 -3.70
N PHE A 10 11.25 5.05 -2.63
CA PHE A 10 11.07 5.55 -1.27
C PHE A 10 12.22 6.46 -0.82
N ALA A 11 13.46 6.08 -1.10
CA ALA A 11 14.60 6.92 -0.76
C ALA A 11 14.53 8.30 -1.42
N LYS A 12 14.07 8.35 -2.68
CA LYS A 12 13.86 9.62 -3.41
C LYS A 12 12.67 10.40 -2.85
N ALA A 13 11.56 9.71 -2.55
CA ALA A 13 10.35 10.30 -2.00
C ALA A 13 10.61 10.96 -0.64
N LEU A 14 11.26 10.24 0.27
CA LEU A 14 11.65 10.76 1.59
C LEU A 14 12.56 11.98 1.49
N LYS A 15 13.60 11.91 0.65
CA LYS A 15 14.52 13.03 0.41
C LYS A 15 13.80 14.23 -0.24
N GLY A 16 12.91 13.96 -1.19
CA GLY A 16 12.16 14.97 -1.93
C GLY A 16 10.92 15.49 -1.21
N ARG A 17 10.56 14.88 -0.06
CA ARG A 17 9.35 15.22 0.69
C ARG A 17 8.07 15.12 -0.13
N TYR A 18 7.94 14.06 -0.93
CA TYR A 18 6.72 13.69 -1.65
C TYR A 18 6.32 12.25 -1.32
N ALA A 19 5.06 11.91 -1.53
CA ALA A 19 4.59 10.53 -1.44
C ALA A 19 4.68 9.85 -2.81
N LEU A 20 5.00 8.55 -2.80
CA LEU A 20 4.92 7.70 -3.98
C LEU A 20 3.48 7.21 -4.12
N GLY A 21 2.85 7.46 -5.26
CA GLY A 21 1.52 6.93 -5.55
C GLY A 21 1.56 5.43 -5.82
N ALA A 22 0.64 4.71 -5.16
CA ALA A 22 0.45 3.28 -5.33
C ALA A 22 -0.99 3.01 -5.81
N PHE A 23 -1.13 2.42 -7.00
CA PHE A 23 -2.43 2.29 -7.67
C PHE A 23 -2.72 0.84 -8.04
N ASN A 24 -3.93 0.37 -7.67
CA ASN A 24 -4.37 -1.00 -7.95
C ASN A 24 -4.67 -1.20 -9.44
N VAL A 25 -4.15 -2.29 -9.98
CA VAL A 25 -4.30 -2.69 -11.38
C VAL A 25 -5.08 -3.98 -11.48
N ASN A 26 -6.28 -3.92 -12.04
CA ASN A 26 -7.16 -5.07 -12.21
C ASN A 26 -7.39 -5.43 -13.69
N ASN A 27 -7.22 -4.46 -14.60
CA ASN A 27 -7.48 -4.63 -16.02
C ASN A 27 -6.61 -3.68 -16.87
N MET A 28 -6.72 -3.80 -18.17
CA MET A 28 -5.96 -3.02 -19.14
C MET A 28 -6.29 -1.51 -19.07
N GLU A 29 -7.55 -1.16 -18.92
CA GLU A 29 -8.03 0.22 -18.92
C GLU A 29 -7.49 1.00 -17.73
N LEU A 30 -7.50 0.40 -16.53
CA LEU A 30 -6.89 0.98 -15.33
C LEU A 30 -5.38 1.13 -15.50
N LEU A 31 -4.71 0.09 -16.02
CA LEU A 31 -3.26 0.13 -16.23
C LEU A 31 -2.87 1.26 -17.19
N GLN A 32 -3.58 1.41 -18.32
CA GLN A 32 -3.32 2.48 -19.28
C GLN A 32 -3.54 3.85 -18.67
N ALA A 33 -4.67 4.06 -17.96
CA ALA A 33 -4.97 5.33 -17.32
C ALA A 33 -3.92 5.73 -16.27
N ILE A 34 -3.46 4.76 -15.45
CA ILE A 34 -2.41 5.00 -14.47
C ILE A 34 -1.09 5.40 -15.15
N ILE A 35 -0.67 4.65 -16.17
CA ILE A 35 0.58 4.95 -16.87
C ILE A 35 0.50 6.30 -17.60
N GLU A 36 -0.58 6.59 -18.31
CA GLU A 36 -0.78 7.86 -19.01
C GLU A 36 -0.69 9.05 -18.05
N ALA A 37 -1.41 8.99 -16.92
CA ALA A 37 -1.37 10.04 -15.91
C ALA A 37 0.03 10.23 -15.33
N CYS A 38 0.72 9.14 -15.00
CA CYS A 38 2.06 9.21 -14.42
C CYS A 38 3.13 9.67 -15.42
N GLU A 39 3.00 9.33 -16.71
CA GLU A 39 3.85 9.85 -17.78
C GLU A 39 3.65 11.35 -17.99
N GLU A 40 2.41 11.83 -17.98
CA GLU A 40 2.07 13.26 -18.09
C GLU A 40 2.67 14.06 -16.93
N GLU A 41 2.52 13.58 -15.72
CA GLU A 41 3.06 14.20 -14.50
C GLU A 41 4.57 13.93 -14.28
N LYS A 42 5.20 13.07 -15.10
CA LYS A 42 6.58 12.61 -14.92
C LYS A 42 6.85 12.05 -13.53
N ALA A 43 5.85 11.39 -12.97
CA ALA A 43 5.85 10.87 -11.63
C ALA A 43 6.24 9.38 -11.62
N PRO A 44 7.11 8.93 -10.70
CA PRO A 44 7.30 7.50 -10.47
C PRO A 44 6.04 6.88 -9.90
N VAL A 45 5.82 5.58 -10.15
CA VAL A 45 4.60 4.89 -9.73
C VAL A 45 4.87 3.50 -9.19
N MET A 46 4.03 3.07 -8.23
CA MET A 46 3.91 1.70 -7.80
C MET A 46 2.62 1.11 -8.36
N LEU A 47 2.75 0.08 -9.19
CA LEU A 47 1.61 -0.70 -9.68
C LEU A 47 1.29 -1.78 -8.66
N GLN A 48 0.18 -1.64 -7.95
CA GLN A 48 -0.27 -2.57 -6.92
C GLN A 48 -1.17 -3.66 -7.52
N ILE A 49 -0.92 -4.90 -7.14
CA ILE A 49 -1.63 -6.06 -7.65
C ILE A 49 -2.04 -6.93 -6.47
N SER A 50 -3.33 -6.91 -6.14
CA SER A 50 -3.88 -7.73 -5.08
C SER A 50 -4.06 -9.19 -5.54
N LYS A 51 -4.26 -10.08 -4.56
CA LYS A 51 -4.67 -11.47 -4.83
C LYS A 51 -5.96 -11.52 -5.65
N GLY A 52 -6.94 -10.68 -5.31
CA GLY A 52 -8.21 -10.57 -6.04
C GLY A 52 -8.01 -10.13 -7.50
N ALA A 53 -7.15 -9.13 -7.74
CA ALA A 53 -6.81 -8.69 -9.09
C ALA A 53 -6.17 -9.82 -9.92
N ARG A 54 -5.28 -10.61 -9.32
CA ARG A 54 -4.67 -11.78 -9.97
C ARG A 54 -5.70 -12.84 -10.33
N GLN A 55 -6.65 -13.11 -9.43
CA GLN A 55 -7.74 -14.05 -9.69
C GLN A 55 -8.69 -13.56 -10.79
N TYR A 56 -9.07 -12.29 -10.75
CA TYR A 56 -9.96 -11.67 -11.72
C TYR A 56 -9.37 -11.64 -13.14
N ALA A 57 -8.16 -11.12 -13.29
CA ALA A 57 -7.53 -10.91 -14.60
C ALA A 57 -6.79 -12.14 -15.14
N ASN A 58 -6.59 -13.17 -14.33
CA ASN A 58 -5.65 -14.27 -14.54
C ASN A 58 -4.17 -13.79 -14.50
N PRO A 59 -3.31 -14.39 -13.66
CA PRO A 59 -1.92 -13.94 -13.48
C PRO A 59 -1.10 -13.85 -14.77
N VAL A 60 -1.35 -14.77 -15.72
CA VAL A 60 -0.60 -14.80 -16.99
C VAL A 60 -0.93 -13.57 -17.85
N TYR A 61 -2.22 -13.23 -17.98
CA TYR A 61 -2.63 -12.05 -18.75
C TYR A 61 -2.18 -10.77 -18.07
N LEU A 62 -2.39 -10.66 -16.75
CA LEU A 62 -2.01 -9.47 -15.99
C LEU A 62 -0.49 -9.22 -16.08
N LYS A 63 0.31 -10.26 -15.94
CA LYS A 63 1.76 -10.18 -16.12
C LYS A 63 2.14 -9.61 -17.51
N ARG A 64 1.51 -10.07 -18.59
CA ARG A 64 1.80 -9.58 -19.95
C ARG A 64 1.38 -8.13 -20.15
N LEU A 65 0.26 -7.72 -19.56
CA LEU A 65 -0.16 -6.31 -19.56
C LEU A 65 0.86 -5.43 -18.85
N ILE A 66 1.34 -5.85 -17.70
CA ILE A 66 2.37 -5.13 -16.92
C ILE A 66 3.69 -5.08 -17.69
N GLU A 67 4.14 -6.19 -18.28
CA GLU A 67 5.35 -6.24 -19.11
C GLU A 67 5.25 -5.27 -20.30
N ALA A 68 4.08 -5.17 -20.93
CA ALA A 68 3.82 -4.19 -21.99
C ALA A 68 3.92 -2.75 -21.48
N ALA A 69 3.29 -2.44 -20.35
CA ALA A 69 3.38 -1.12 -19.71
C ALA A 69 4.83 -0.76 -19.36
N VAL A 70 5.57 -1.68 -18.75
CA VAL A 70 7.01 -1.50 -18.45
C VAL A 70 7.82 -1.22 -19.70
N SER A 71 7.52 -1.89 -20.82
CA SER A 71 8.27 -1.70 -22.09
C SER A 71 8.00 -0.37 -22.77
N LEU A 72 6.82 0.20 -22.57
CA LEU A 72 6.37 1.45 -23.18
C LEU A 72 6.67 2.67 -22.31
N SER A 73 6.80 2.48 -20.99
CA SER A 73 6.96 3.55 -20.03
C SER A 73 8.37 4.15 -20.02
N THR A 74 8.46 5.46 -19.77
CA THR A 74 9.70 6.20 -19.58
C THR A 74 9.97 6.57 -18.14
N ILE A 75 8.93 6.51 -17.28
CA ILE A 75 9.02 6.79 -15.83
C ILE A 75 9.48 5.57 -15.04
N PRO A 76 10.13 5.77 -13.87
CA PRO A 76 10.43 4.68 -12.95
C PRO A 76 9.15 4.09 -12.38
N LEU A 77 9.01 2.77 -12.44
CA LEU A 77 7.87 2.07 -11.86
C LEU A 77 8.30 0.82 -11.11
N ALA A 78 7.55 0.47 -10.07
CA ALA A 78 7.68 -0.77 -9.32
C ALA A 78 6.41 -1.61 -9.49
N VAL A 79 6.57 -2.93 -9.48
CA VAL A 79 5.46 -3.88 -9.47
C VAL A 79 5.41 -4.51 -8.08
N HIS A 80 4.26 -4.37 -7.41
CA HIS A 80 4.10 -4.68 -6.00
C HIS A 80 2.91 -5.60 -5.76
N LEU A 81 3.09 -6.66 -4.97
CA LEU A 81 2.00 -7.45 -4.42
C LEU A 81 1.36 -6.69 -3.27
N ASP A 82 0.07 -6.38 -3.41
CA ASP A 82 -0.74 -5.67 -2.43
C ASP A 82 -1.44 -6.69 -1.51
N HIS A 83 -1.27 -6.56 -0.19
CA HIS A 83 -1.85 -7.43 0.84
C HIS A 83 -1.71 -8.94 0.56
N GLY A 84 -0.48 -9.42 0.41
CA GLY A 84 -0.22 -10.86 0.34
C GLY A 84 -0.57 -11.55 1.66
N ASP A 85 -1.42 -12.57 1.59
CA ASP A 85 -1.97 -13.30 2.75
C ASP A 85 -1.13 -14.50 3.19
N SER A 86 -0.08 -14.82 2.45
CA SER A 86 0.72 -16.02 2.70
C SER A 86 2.14 -15.90 2.12
N PHE A 87 3.05 -16.65 2.73
CA PHE A 87 4.40 -16.81 2.20
C PHE A 87 4.39 -17.35 0.77
N GLU A 88 3.51 -18.31 0.49
CA GLU A 88 3.39 -18.96 -0.79
C GLU A 88 3.02 -17.97 -1.91
N LEU A 89 2.07 -17.07 -1.65
CA LEU A 89 1.68 -16.02 -2.59
C LEU A 89 2.80 -15.00 -2.80
N CYS A 90 3.45 -14.55 -1.73
CA CYS A 90 4.61 -13.65 -1.84
C CYS A 90 5.72 -14.30 -2.67
N LYS A 91 6.03 -15.58 -2.39
CA LYS A 91 7.03 -16.35 -3.14
C LYS A 91 6.68 -16.45 -4.62
N GLU A 92 5.44 -16.78 -4.96
CA GLU A 92 4.96 -16.86 -6.35
C GLU A 92 5.18 -15.52 -7.07
N CYS A 93 4.77 -14.41 -6.48
CA CYS A 93 4.95 -13.08 -7.07
C CYS A 93 6.44 -12.72 -7.25
N ILE A 94 7.30 -13.04 -6.28
CA ILE A 94 8.74 -12.84 -6.39
C ILE A 94 9.32 -13.64 -7.55
N ASP A 95 8.94 -14.92 -7.67
CA ASP A 95 9.40 -15.80 -8.75
C ASP A 95 8.88 -15.34 -10.13
N GLU A 96 7.75 -14.66 -10.18
CA GLU A 96 7.20 -14.03 -11.38
C GLU A 96 7.89 -12.71 -11.78
N GLY A 97 8.76 -12.17 -10.93
CA GLY A 97 9.54 -10.95 -11.19
C GLY A 97 8.96 -9.67 -10.61
N PHE A 98 8.10 -9.74 -9.61
CA PHE A 98 7.70 -8.57 -8.84
C PHE A 98 8.92 -7.97 -8.14
N THR A 99 9.01 -6.64 -8.12
CA THR A 99 10.13 -5.93 -7.50
C THR A 99 9.90 -5.61 -6.04
N SER A 100 8.65 -5.76 -5.59
CA SER A 100 8.22 -5.56 -4.22
C SER A 100 7.04 -6.45 -3.87
N VAL A 101 6.94 -6.89 -2.64
CA VAL A 101 5.78 -7.62 -2.11
C VAL A 101 5.41 -7.10 -0.74
N MET A 102 4.11 -7.05 -0.43
CA MET A 102 3.63 -6.86 0.92
C MET A 102 3.17 -8.19 1.49
N ILE A 103 3.60 -8.51 2.70
CA ILE A 103 3.02 -9.55 3.53
C ILE A 103 2.17 -8.93 4.62
N ASP A 104 0.89 -9.23 4.63
CA ASP A 104 -0.05 -8.75 5.62
C ASP A 104 -0.46 -9.89 6.56
N ALA A 105 0.20 -9.94 7.72
CA ALA A 105 -0.15 -10.80 8.83
C ALA A 105 -0.58 -9.99 10.06
N SER A 106 -1.11 -8.76 9.85
CA SER A 106 -1.53 -7.84 10.90
C SER A 106 -2.69 -8.36 11.76
N HIS A 107 -3.44 -9.32 11.25
CA HIS A 107 -4.51 -10.02 11.98
C HIS A 107 -4.00 -11.09 12.97
N GLU A 108 -2.74 -11.48 12.87
CA GLU A 108 -2.09 -12.44 13.74
C GLU A 108 -1.49 -11.76 14.99
N PRO A 109 -1.25 -12.49 16.10
CA PRO A 109 -0.49 -11.97 17.23
C PRO A 109 0.90 -11.48 16.80
N PHE A 110 1.44 -10.47 17.49
CA PHE A 110 2.71 -9.81 17.18
C PHE A 110 3.84 -10.79 16.83
N GLU A 111 4.09 -11.78 17.69
CA GLU A 111 5.18 -12.75 17.51
C GLU A 111 4.96 -13.60 16.24
N LYS A 112 3.70 -13.89 15.91
CA LYS A 112 3.36 -14.66 14.72
C LYS A 112 3.49 -13.83 13.45
N ASN A 113 3.08 -12.56 13.49
CA ASN A 113 3.32 -11.61 12.42
C ASN A 113 4.82 -11.47 12.15
N VAL A 114 5.64 -11.31 13.20
CA VAL A 114 7.11 -11.28 13.09
C VAL A 114 7.65 -12.55 12.42
N GLU A 115 7.22 -13.73 12.84
CA GLU A 115 7.67 -15.02 12.26
C GLU A 115 7.36 -15.10 10.75
N ILE A 116 6.11 -14.79 10.37
CA ILE A 116 5.65 -14.85 8.98
C ILE A 116 6.40 -13.82 8.13
N THR A 117 6.46 -12.58 8.58
CA THR A 117 7.14 -11.48 7.88
C THR A 117 8.62 -11.81 7.67
N LYS A 118 9.31 -12.26 8.68
CA LYS A 118 10.73 -12.63 8.61
C LYS A 118 10.99 -13.72 7.57
N LYS A 119 10.13 -14.73 7.49
CA LYS A 119 10.22 -15.79 6.48
C LYS A 119 10.13 -15.22 5.04
N VAL A 120 9.23 -14.26 4.83
CA VAL A 120 9.09 -13.59 3.52
C VAL A 120 10.33 -12.73 3.23
N VAL A 121 10.80 -11.93 4.20
CA VAL A 121 11.99 -11.09 4.06
C VAL A 121 13.22 -11.91 3.69
N GLU A 122 13.44 -13.02 4.38
CA GLU A 122 14.57 -13.92 4.10
C GLU A 122 14.55 -14.48 2.66
N TYR A 123 13.36 -14.78 2.13
CA TYR A 123 13.21 -15.22 0.75
C TYR A 123 13.39 -14.08 -0.23
N ALA A 124 12.67 -12.99 -0.03
CA ALA A 124 12.64 -11.84 -0.93
C ALA A 124 14.02 -11.19 -1.11
N HIS A 125 14.77 -10.99 -0.03
CA HIS A 125 16.10 -10.38 -0.11
C HIS A 125 17.10 -11.24 -0.89
N LYS A 126 16.99 -12.57 -0.85
CA LYS A 126 17.80 -13.47 -1.70
C LYS A 126 17.50 -13.34 -3.19
N HIS A 127 16.31 -12.86 -3.53
CA HIS A 127 15.84 -12.65 -4.90
C HIS A 127 15.83 -11.18 -5.31
N ASN A 128 16.48 -10.32 -4.53
CA ASN A 128 16.53 -8.87 -4.76
C ASN A 128 15.13 -8.24 -4.88
N CYS A 129 14.19 -8.66 -4.03
CA CYS A 129 12.86 -8.12 -3.92
C CYS A 129 12.69 -7.40 -2.58
N VAL A 130 11.93 -6.30 -2.56
CA VAL A 130 11.67 -5.47 -1.38
C VAL A 130 10.43 -5.98 -0.65
N VAL A 131 10.42 -5.90 0.67
CA VAL A 131 9.28 -6.36 1.49
C VAL A 131 8.69 -5.22 2.28
N GLU A 132 7.40 -5.02 2.06
CA GLU A 132 6.52 -4.24 2.93
C GLU A 132 5.81 -5.19 3.90
N SER A 133 5.55 -4.72 5.12
CA SER A 133 4.70 -5.45 6.06
C SER A 133 3.81 -4.50 6.84
N GLU A 134 2.76 -5.03 7.47
CA GLU A 134 1.79 -4.24 8.22
C GLU A 134 1.83 -4.55 9.71
N LEU A 135 1.74 -3.50 10.52
CA LEU A 135 1.59 -3.57 11.97
C LEU A 135 0.45 -2.67 12.43
N GLY A 136 -0.35 -3.20 13.34
CA GLY A 136 -1.65 -2.66 13.67
C GLY A 136 -2.71 -3.29 12.77
N HIS A 137 -3.98 -3.02 13.03
CA HIS A 137 -5.06 -3.61 12.26
C HIS A 137 -5.95 -2.51 11.67
N LEU A 138 -6.03 -2.47 10.34
CA LEU A 138 -6.90 -1.54 9.63
C LEU A 138 -8.35 -1.99 9.73
N VAL A 139 -9.25 -1.03 10.02
CA VAL A 139 -10.70 -1.30 9.97
C VAL A 139 -11.09 -1.57 8.51
N GLY A 140 -11.72 -2.71 8.24
CA GLY A 140 -12.18 -3.07 6.90
C GLY A 140 -11.16 -3.83 6.03
N ALA A 141 -9.96 -4.14 6.53
CA ALA A 141 -8.90 -4.80 5.75
C ALA A 141 -9.14 -6.29 5.41
N GLN A 142 -10.22 -6.90 5.85
CA GLN A 142 -10.53 -8.31 5.56
C GLN A 142 -11.44 -8.51 4.35
N PHE A 143 -11.33 -7.69 3.32
CA PHE A 143 -12.10 -7.91 2.12
C PHE A 143 -11.24 -8.49 1.00
N ASP A 144 -11.38 -9.79 0.78
CA ASP A 144 -11.35 -10.32 -0.58
C ASP A 144 -12.37 -9.50 -1.39
N GLU A 145 -11.92 -8.83 -2.44
CA GLU A 145 -12.80 -8.08 -3.36
C GLU A 145 -13.78 -9.06 -4.00
N GLY A 146 -14.90 -9.34 -3.35
CA GLY A 146 -15.92 -10.25 -3.88
C GLY A 146 -16.94 -10.77 -2.89
N GLU A 147 -16.77 -10.63 -1.59
CA GLU A 147 -17.80 -11.06 -0.63
C GLU A 147 -18.54 -9.86 -0.03
N GLU A 148 -19.78 -9.65 -0.48
CA GLU A 148 -20.77 -8.83 0.20
C GLU A 148 -21.10 -9.50 1.55
N GLY A 149 -20.52 -9.02 2.64
CA GLY A 149 -20.95 -9.43 3.98
C GLY A 149 -19.89 -9.81 5.01
N GLY A 150 -18.62 -9.47 4.83
CA GLY A 150 -17.61 -9.68 5.86
C GLY A 150 -17.90 -8.86 7.12
N ALA A 151 -17.78 -9.48 8.30
CA ALA A 151 -18.00 -8.83 9.58
C ALA A 151 -17.05 -7.63 9.73
N HIS A 152 -17.62 -6.42 9.84
CA HIS A 152 -16.85 -5.23 10.17
C HIS A 152 -16.17 -5.42 11.52
N SER A 153 -14.85 -5.55 11.56
CA SER A 153 -14.11 -5.31 12.79
C SER A 153 -14.29 -3.83 13.12
N THR A 154 -15.05 -3.53 14.15
CA THR A 154 -15.33 -2.16 14.60
C THR A 154 -14.23 -1.60 15.50
N SER A 155 -13.19 -2.39 15.80
CA SER A 155 -12.06 -2.00 16.64
C SER A 155 -10.75 -2.19 15.88
N GLY A 156 -10.30 -1.16 15.19
CA GLY A 156 -8.93 -1.10 14.68
C GLY A 156 -7.94 -1.07 15.84
N HIS A 157 -6.83 -1.77 15.70
CA HIS A 157 -5.71 -1.68 16.63
C HIS A 157 -4.65 -0.77 16.02
N TYR A 158 -4.45 0.40 16.59
CA TYR A 158 -3.48 1.37 16.07
C TYR A 158 -2.05 0.88 16.30
N THR A 159 -1.17 1.21 15.38
CA THR A 159 0.27 0.90 15.51
C THR A 159 0.88 1.67 16.68
N GLU A 160 1.49 0.96 17.62
CA GLU A 160 2.22 1.58 18.73
C GLU A 160 3.68 1.84 18.34
N PRO A 161 4.25 3.02 18.68
CA PRO A 161 5.60 3.40 18.28
C PRO A 161 6.70 2.41 18.71
N ASP A 162 6.64 1.91 19.93
CA ASP A 162 7.64 0.97 20.45
C ASP A 162 7.54 -0.40 19.78
N GLU A 163 6.31 -0.86 19.47
CA GLU A 163 6.08 -2.09 18.71
C GLU A 163 6.56 -1.96 17.27
N ALA A 164 6.39 -0.79 16.64
CA ALA A 164 6.91 -0.54 15.29
C ALA A 164 8.44 -0.69 15.23
N VAL A 165 9.15 -0.12 16.21
CA VAL A 165 10.60 -0.27 16.30
C VAL A 165 11.00 -1.73 16.45
N LYS A 166 10.38 -2.44 17.40
CA LYS A 166 10.66 -3.86 17.65
C LYS A 166 10.37 -4.70 16.41
N PHE A 167 9.23 -4.47 15.77
CA PHE A 167 8.82 -5.20 14.59
C PHE A 167 9.81 -5.05 13.41
N VAL A 168 10.19 -3.82 13.09
CA VAL A 168 11.16 -3.54 12.01
C VAL A 168 12.53 -4.16 12.33
N GLN A 169 13.01 -4.06 13.57
CA GLN A 169 14.29 -4.65 13.96
C GLN A 169 14.30 -6.18 13.91
N GLU A 170 13.19 -6.83 14.29
CA GLU A 170 13.10 -8.28 14.32
C GLU A 170 12.84 -8.88 12.93
N THR A 171 12.08 -8.20 12.08
CA THR A 171 11.71 -8.71 10.75
C THR A 171 12.69 -8.33 9.66
N GLY A 172 13.25 -7.12 9.72
CA GLY A 172 14.08 -6.55 8.67
C GLY A 172 13.29 -6.20 7.39
N CYS A 173 11.98 -5.96 7.48
CA CYS A 173 11.18 -5.47 6.34
C CYS A 173 11.72 -4.11 5.87
N ASP A 174 11.44 -3.74 4.63
CA ASP A 174 12.01 -2.54 3.99
C ASP A 174 11.10 -1.31 4.12
N SER A 175 9.80 -1.51 4.35
CA SER A 175 8.80 -0.47 4.63
C SER A 175 7.72 -1.02 5.56
N LEU A 176 7.05 -0.12 6.28
CA LEU A 176 6.03 -0.48 7.26
C LEU A 176 4.73 0.25 6.98
N ALA A 177 3.69 -0.50 6.68
CA ALA A 177 2.32 -0.01 6.67
C ALA A 177 1.82 0.13 8.11
N VAL A 178 1.23 1.29 8.43
CA VAL A 178 0.83 1.64 9.79
C VAL A 178 -0.67 1.95 9.87
N ALA A 179 -1.30 1.49 10.94
CA ALA A 179 -2.69 1.77 11.27
C ALA A 179 -2.77 3.00 12.19
N ILE A 180 -3.31 4.09 11.65
CA ILE A 180 -3.49 5.36 12.38
C ILE A 180 -4.92 5.91 12.22
N GLY A 181 -5.89 5.02 12.01
CA GLY A 181 -7.29 5.37 11.75
C GLY A 181 -7.69 5.38 10.27
N ASN A 182 -6.78 5.00 9.39
CA ASN A 182 -7.04 4.74 7.97
C ASN A 182 -7.86 3.45 7.78
N SER A 183 -8.56 3.34 6.66
CA SER A 183 -9.33 2.13 6.32
C SER A 183 -9.47 1.95 4.82
N HIS A 184 -9.72 0.72 4.38
CA HIS A 184 -9.90 0.37 2.97
C HIS A 184 -11.36 0.51 2.49
N GLY A 185 -11.55 0.63 1.18
CA GLY A 185 -12.83 0.53 0.47
C GLY A 185 -13.51 1.85 0.14
N ALA A 186 -14.33 1.87 -0.90
CA ALA A 186 -15.06 3.04 -1.38
C ALA A 186 -16.20 3.48 -0.44
N TYR A 187 -16.66 2.61 0.44
CA TYR A 187 -17.79 2.85 1.36
C TYR A 187 -17.34 3.07 2.82
N LYS A 188 -16.05 3.24 3.02
CA LYS A 188 -15.41 3.24 4.33
C LYS A 188 -15.77 4.43 5.22
N PHE A 189 -16.39 5.47 4.69
CA PHE A 189 -16.61 6.69 5.45
C PHE A 189 -18.08 7.09 5.53
N LYS A 190 -18.66 6.90 6.70
CA LYS A 190 -19.82 7.66 7.15
C LYS A 190 -19.31 8.73 8.12
N GLY A 191 -19.11 9.95 7.61
CA GLY A 191 -18.57 11.08 8.37
C GLY A 191 -17.09 11.41 8.05
N SER A 192 -16.54 12.43 8.73
CA SER A 192 -15.14 12.83 8.57
C SER A 192 -14.21 11.79 9.22
N GLN A 193 -13.38 11.12 8.44
CA GLN A 193 -12.28 10.35 8.99
C GLN A 193 -11.12 11.27 9.32
N HIS A 194 -10.59 11.14 10.52
CA HIS A 194 -9.38 11.82 10.92
C HIS A 194 -8.29 10.80 11.19
N LEU A 195 -7.15 10.97 10.52
CA LEU A 195 -5.94 10.21 10.80
C LEU A 195 -5.31 10.70 12.11
N ASP A 196 -4.81 9.79 12.92
CA ASP A 196 -3.98 10.13 14.09
C ASP A 196 -2.56 10.51 13.63
N LEU A 197 -2.44 11.73 13.11
CA LEU A 197 -1.19 12.26 12.57
C LEU A 197 -0.12 12.48 13.66
N GLU A 198 -0.51 12.66 14.92
CA GLU A 198 0.44 12.72 16.02
C GLU A 198 1.05 11.34 16.28
N ARG A 199 0.27 10.28 16.22
CA ARG A 199 0.77 8.90 16.27
C ARG A 199 1.77 8.62 15.14
N LEU A 200 1.47 9.04 13.92
CA LEU A 200 2.38 8.90 12.78
C LEU A 200 3.74 9.56 13.06
N LYS A 201 3.73 10.78 13.61
CA LYS A 201 4.97 11.47 14.02
C LYS A 201 5.71 10.75 15.12
N LEU A 202 5.01 10.20 16.11
CA LEU A 202 5.60 9.43 17.19
C LEU A 202 6.25 8.13 16.67
N ILE A 203 5.59 7.39 15.77
CA ILE A 203 6.14 6.20 15.12
C ILE A 203 7.43 6.58 14.37
N LYS A 204 7.36 7.62 13.52
CA LYS A 204 8.53 8.10 12.77
C LYS A 204 9.68 8.48 13.69
N LYS A 205 9.39 9.23 14.75
CA LYS A 205 10.39 9.61 15.73
C LYS A 205 11.03 8.42 16.43
N ALA A 206 10.23 7.45 16.87
CA ALA A 206 10.71 6.24 17.54
C ALA A 206 11.67 5.43 16.65
N LEU A 207 11.33 5.26 15.36
CA LEU A 207 12.20 4.60 14.39
C LEU A 207 13.53 5.35 14.19
N MET A 208 13.48 6.69 14.10
CA MET A 208 14.69 7.51 13.99
C MET A 208 15.55 7.43 15.25
N ASP A 209 14.95 7.52 16.43
CA ASP A 209 15.66 7.44 17.72
C ASP A 209 16.31 6.04 17.92
N ALA A 210 15.70 5.00 17.35
CA ALA A 210 16.25 3.63 17.34
C ALA A 210 17.37 3.43 16.30
N GLY A 211 17.77 4.46 15.57
CA GLY A 211 18.85 4.40 14.58
C GLY A 211 18.47 3.81 13.24
N LEU A 212 17.16 3.62 12.96
CA LEU A 212 16.66 3.12 11.69
C LEU A 212 16.59 4.19 10.61
N GLY A 213 16.92 5.44 10.95
CA GLY A 213 16.97 6.56 10.01
C GLY A 213 15.57 7.04 9.55
N ASP A 214 15.53 7.60 8.35
CA ASP A 214 14.28 8.05 7.73
C ASP A 214 13.55 6.85 7.10
N TYR A 215 12.98 5.99 7.95
CA TYR A 215 12.39 4.72 7.56
C TYR A 215 11.08 4.94 6.78
N PRO A 216 10.85 4.24 5.65
CA PRO A 216 9.62 4.39 4.86
C PRO A 216 8.39 3.89 5.62
N LEU A 217 7.39 4.76 5.78
CA LEU A 217 6.07 4.41 6.29
C LEU A 217 5.07 4.47 5.16
N VAL A 218 4.11 3.55 5.17
CA VAL A 218 3.06 3.44 4.15
C VAL A 218 1.69 3.62 4.79
N LEU A 219 0.79 4.31 4.09
CA LEU A 219 -0.61 4.46 4.48
C LEU A 219 -1.51 3.81 3.44
N HIS A 220 -2.04 2.65 3.77
CA HIS A 220 -3.13 2.04 3.01
C HIS A 220 -4.44 2.78 3.24
N GLY A 221 -5.31 2.78 2.24
CA GLY A 221 -6.63 3.39 2.37
C GLY A 221 -6.63 4.91 2.57
N ALA A 222 -5.56 5.61 2.24
CA ALA A 222 -5.42 7.05 2.42
C ALA A 222 -5.86 7.89 1.20
N SER A 223 -6.60 7.32 0.27
CA SER A 223 -7.09 8.04 -0.91
C SER A 223 -8.14 9.10 -0.53
N SER A 224 -8.05 10.28 -1.16
CA SER A 224 -9.16 11.24 -1.20
C SER A 224 -10.10 10.92 -2.37
N VAL A 225 -11.37 11.29 -2.23
CA VAL A 225 -12.36 11.19 -3.31
C VAL A 225 -12.99 12.58 -3.50
N PRO A 226 -12.62 13.33 -4.55
CA PRO A 226 -13.25 14.61 -4.88
C PRO A 226 -14.74 14.45 -5.07
N LYS A 227 -15.52 15.42 -4.55
CA LYS A 227 -17.00 15.35 -4.59
C LYS A 227 -17.57 15.32 -6.00
N ASP A 228 -16.99 16.08 -6.91
CA ASP A 228 -17.35 16.11 -8.32
C ASP A 228 -17.13 14.73 -8.99
N LEU A 229 -16.05 14.04 -8.65
CA LEU A 229 -15.80 12.69 -9.11
C LEU A 229 -16.84 11.69 -8.54
N ALA A 230 -17.18 11.80 -7.25
CA ALA A 230 -18.22 10.98 -6.64
C ALA A 230 -19.60 11.20 -7.29
N GLU A 231 -19.94 12.46 -7.61
CA GLU A 231 -21.17 12.82 -8.33
C GLU A 231 -21.14 12.25 -9.75
N GLU A 232 -20.03 12.32 -10.45
CA GLU A 232 -19.89 11.77 -11.79
C GLU A 232 -19.99 10.23 -11.79
N ILE A 233 -19.37 9.55 -10.88
CA ILE A 233 -19.48 8.09 -10.69
C ILE A 233 -20.96 7.70 -10.49
N ASN A 234 -21.68 8.43 -9.63
CA ASN A 234 -23.09 8.17 -9.36
C ASN A 234 -23.99 8.44 -10.58
N LYS A 235 -23.65 9.42 -11.41
CA LYS A 235 -24.34 9.69 -12.68
C LYS A 235 -24.28 8.51 -13.65
N TYR A 236 -23.21 7.74 -13.61
CA TYR A 236 -23.02 6.56 -14.46
C TYR A 236 -23.36 5.23 -13.76
N GLY A 237 -24.13 5.27 -12.68
CA GLY A 237 -24.68 4.08 -12.02
C GLY A 237 -23.95 3.66 -10.75
N GLY A 238 -22.98 4.43 -10.29
CA GLY A 238 -22.37 4.25 -8.97
C GLY A 238 -23.39 4.51 -7.84
N LYS A 239 -23.03 4.09 -6.64
CA LYS A 239 -23.87 4.24 -5.43
C LYS A 239 -23.03 4.78 -4.26
N LEU A 240 -22.13 5.71 -4.54
CA LEU A 240 -21.34 6.34 -3.50
C LEU A 240 -22.24 7.25 -2.64
N GLY A 241 -22.06 7.22 -1.33
CA GLY A 241 -22.76 8.15 -0.42
C GLY A 241 -22.39 9.61 -0.72
N THR A 242 -23.29 10.51 -0.45
CA THR A 242 -23.06 11.97 -0.62
C THR A 242 -22.00 12.53 0.35
N ASP A 243 -21.66 11.76 1.36
CA ASP A 243 -20.65 12.00 2.41
C ASP A 243 -19.34 11.19 2.18
N THR A 244 -19.24 10.45 1.07
CA THR A 244 -18.01 9.75 0.69
C THR A 244 -16.96 10.78 0.27
N ALA A 245 -15.96 11.00 1.11
CA ALA A 245 -14.93 12.01 0.86
C ALA A 245 -13.50 11.46 0.91
N GLY A 246 -13.33 10.23 1.35
CA GLY A 246 -11.98 9.69 1.62
C GLY A 246 -11.25 10.46 2.73
N VAL A 247 -9.93 10.34 2.77
CA VAL A 247 -9.10 11.10 3.72
C VAL A 247 -8.99 12.54 3.24
N PRO A 248 -9.12 13.54 4.15
CA PRO A 248 -8.93 14.95 3.79
C PRO A 248 -7.54 15.21 3.17
N GLU A 249 -7.47 15.97 2.09
CA GLU A 249 -6.20 16.30 1.42
C GLU A 249 -5.20 16.97 2.38
N ALA A 250 -5.66 17.76 3.34
CA ALA A 250 -4.81 18.36 4.35
C ALA A 250 -4.11 17.32 5.24
N ASP A 251 -4.79 16.21 5.56
CA ASP A 251 -4.21 15.13 6.36
C ASP A 251 -3.20 14.35 5.54
N ILE A 252 -3.48 14.10 4.24
CA ILE A 252 -2.54 13.49 3.30
C ILE A 252 -1.26 14.33 3.19
N GLU A 253 -1.39 15.65 3.09
CA GLU A 253 -0.24 16.54 3.01
C GLU A 253 0.61 16.51 4.29
N VAL A 254 0.00 16.42 5.47
CA VAL A 254 0.74 16.25 6.73
C VAL A 254 1.43 14.91 6.80
N ALA A 255 0.75 13.82 6.40
CA ALA A 255 1.32 12.48 6.35
C ALA A 255 2.54 12.44 5.43
N ARG A 256 2.42 12.98 4.22
CA ARG A 256 3.51 13.12 3.25
C ARG A 256 4.73 13.87 3.85
N ARG A 257 4.50 15.00 4.49
CA ARG A 257 5.58 15.77 5.13
C ARG A 257 6.22 15.07 6.30
N THR A 258 5.51 14.18 6.97
CA THR A 258 6.03 13.34 8.06
C THR A 258 6.94 12.23 7.55
N GLY A 259 6.94 11.97 6.23
CA GLY A 259 7.75 10.94 5.60
C GLY A 259 7.00 9.64 5.41
N CYS A 260 5.70 9.73 5.21
CA CYS A 260 4.87 8.65 4.69
C CYS A 260 4.95 8.68 3.17
N THR A 261 5.14 7.51 2.61
CA THR A 261 5.25 7.32 1.15
C THR A 261 4.17 6.40 0.65
#